data_9107726e1e3636df56852eb623e05b06
#
_entry.id   9107726e1e3636df56852eb623e05b06
#
_cell.length_a   1.000
_cell.length_b   1.000
_cell.length_c   1.000
_cell.angle_alpha   90.00
_cell.angle_beta   90.00
_cell.angle_gamma   90.00
#
_symmetry.space_group_name_H-M   'P 1'
#
loop_
_entity.id
_entity.type
_entity.pdbx_description
1 polymer ?
#
loop_
_entity_poly.entity_id
_entity_poly.type
_entity_poly.pdbx_seq_one_letter_code
_entity_poly.pdbx_strand_id
1 'polypeptide(L)' 'MCEQSLCLSLSNENACDTLILADLHSAEHLKMQAIDYINQHANEVMESEGWKTLVKDYPPLLEQVNTDMYKY' A
#
# COMPACT_ATOMS: atom_id res chain seq x y z
N MET A 1 -1.16 23.29 11.21
CA MET A 1 -1.23 22.97 11.07
C MET A 1 -1.48 22.28 10.34
N CYS A 2 -1.72 22.17 9.79
CA CYS A 2 -1.87 21.62 9.16
C CYS A 2 -1.67 20.75 8.83
N GLU A 3 -1.28 20.37 8.93
CA GLU A 3 -0.93 19.53 8.59
C GLU A 3 -1.46 18.62 8.67
N GLN A 4 -1.99 18.38 9.15
CA GLN A 4 -2.60 17.57 9.23
C GLN A 4 -3.43 17.20 8.33
N SER A 5 -3.70 17.79 7.76
CA SER A 5 -4.44 17.49 6.67
C SER A 5 -3.91 16.38 5.94
N LEU A 6 -2.78 16.09 6.18
CA LEU A 6 -2.25 15.02 5.54
C LEU A 6 -2.59 13.74 6.13
N CYS A 7 -3.49 13.74 7.06
CA CYS A 7 -3.94 12.54 7.54
C CYS A 7 -4.50 11.76 6.47
N LEU A 8 -3.87 10.79 6.00
CA LEU A 8 -4.41 9.98 4.95
C LEU A 8 -5.42 9.06 5.49
N SER A 9 -6.56 9.03 4.87
CA SER A 9 -7.55 8.04 5.22
C SER A 9 -7.28 6.83 4.37
N LEU A 10 -6.43 5.97 4.82
CA LEU A 10 -6.14 4.76 4.08
C LEU A 10 -7.35 3.85 4.05
N SER A 11 -7.57 3.24 2.92
CA SER A 11 -8.66 2.30 2.80
C SER A 11 -8.21 1.16 1.91
N ASN A 12 -9.05 0.12 1.83
CA ASN A 12 -8.66 -1.04 1.04
C ASN A 12 -8.41 -0.65 -0.41
N GLU A 13 -9.12 0.33 -0.89
CA GLU A 13 -8.96 0.70 -2.28
C GLU A 13 -7.80 1.62 -2.52
N ASN A 14 -7.53 2.52 -1.60
CA ASN A 14 -6.47 3.47 -1.86
C ASN A 14 -5.14 3.13 -1.21
N ALA A 15 -5.10 2.06 -0.43
CA ALA A 15 -3.84 1.68 0.20
C ALA A 15 -2.78 1.36 -0.85
N CYS A 16 -3.16 0.64 -1.88
CA CYS A 16 -2.20 0.31 -2.92
C CYS A 16 -1.79 1.54 -3.71
N ASP A 17 -2.75 2.41 -4.00
CA ASP A 17 -2.44 3.65 -4.67
C ASP A 17 -1.48 4.49 -3.83
N THR A 18 -1.73 4.54 -2.55
CA THR A 18 -0.87 5.29 -1.65
C THR A 18 0.53 4.72 -1.66
N LEU A 19 0.64 3.40 -1.68
CA LEU A 19 1.95 2.76 -1.73
C LEU A 19 2.68 3.13 -3.01
N ILE A 20 1.98 3.09 -4.13
CA ILE A 20 2.58 3.43 -5.40
C ILE A 20 3.05 4.88 -5.40
N LEU A 21 2.21 5.77 -4.92
CA LEU A 21 2.58 7.17 -4.85
C LEU A 21 3.78 7.39 -3.95
N ALA A 22 3.79 6.72 -2.82
CA ALA A 22 4.88 6.88 -1.88
C ALA A 22 6.19 6.41 -2.52
N ASP A 23 6.13 5.32 -3.24
CA ASP A 23 7.33 4.82 -3.89
C ASP A 23 7.79 5.79 -4.97
N LEU A 24 6.84 6.34 -5.70
CA LEU A 24 7.16 7.26 -6.77
C LEU A 24 7.83 8.51 -6.24
N HIS A 25 7.41 8.99 -5.09
CA HIS A 25 7.94 10.20 -4.50
C HIS A 25 9.02 9.92 -3.47
N SER A 26 9.45 8.70 -3.37
CA SER A 26 10.48 8.31 -2.40
C SER A 26 10.08 8.68 -0.98
N ALA A 27 8.80 8.65 -0.70
CA ALA A 27 8.31 9.00 0.64
C ALA A 27 8.29 7.74 1.50
N GLU A 28 9.41 7.41 2.10
CA GLU A 28 9.51 6.18 2.86
C GLU A 28 8.53 6.11 4.01
N HIS A 29 8.33 7.24 4.66
CA HIS A 29 7.40 7.24 5.78
C HIS A 29 6.00 6.86 5.34
N LEU A 30 5.55 7.47 4.27
CA LEU A 30 4.24 7.19 3.75
C LEU A 30 4.18 5.77 3.22
N LYS A 31 5.25 5.33 2.61
CA LYS A 31 5.30 3.98 2.08
C LYS A 31 5.12 2.96 3.21
N MET A 32 5.79 3.19 4.33
CA MET A 32 5.68 2.25 5.44
C MET A 32 4.26 2.23 5.98
N GLN A 33 3.61 3.40 6.03
CA GLN A 33 2.24 3.43 6.50
C GLN A 33 1.33 2.64 5.60
N ALA A 34 1.51 2.77 4.30
CA ALA A 34 0.68 2.03 3.36
C ALA A 34 0.93 0.53 3.49
N ILE A 35 2.18 0.15 3.62
CA ILE A 35 2.50 -1.26 3.76
C ILE A 35 1.89 -1.82 5.04
N ASP A 36 1.99 -1.06 6.11
CA ASP A 36 1.43 -1.51 7.38
C ASP A 36 -0.07 -1.72 7.26
N TYR A 37 -0.75 -0.78 6.60
CA TYR A 37 -2.19 -0.92 6.41
C TYR A 37 -2.48 -2.17 5.59
N ILE A 38 -1.74 -2.39 4.53
CA ILE A 38 -1.96 -3.53 3.67
C ILE A 38 -1.76 -4.82 4.46
N ASN A 39 -0.73 -4.86 5.29
CA ASN A 39 -0.50 -6.07 6.09
C ASN A 39 -1.64 -6.34 7.07
N GLN A 40 -2.19 -5.28 7.64
CA GLN A 40 -3.26 -5.47 8.61
C GLN A 40 -4.57 -5.87 7.97
N HIS A 41 -4.80 -5.43 6.75
CA HIS A 41 -6.06 -5.70 6.06
C HIS A 41 -5.80 -6.49 4.79
N ALA A 42 -4.90 -7.43 4.87
CA ALA A 42 -4.45 -8.14 3.68
C ALA A 42 -5.59 -8.77 2.90
N ASN A 43 -6.45 -9.48 3.62
CA ASN A 43 -7.53 -10.18 2.91
C ASN A 43 -8.38 -9.23 2.09
N GLU A 44 -8.69 -8.08 2.66
CA GLU A 44 -9.55 -7.14 1.98
C GLU A 44 -8.80 -6.43 0.88
N VAL A 45 -7.58 -6.05 1.16
CA VAL A 45 -6.79 -5.32 0.18
C VAL A 45 -6.51 -6.19 -1.03
N MET A 46 -6.24 -7.46 -0.80
CA MET A 46 -5.91 -8.35 -1.90
C MET A 46 -7.09 -8.57 -2.84
N GLU A 47 -8.29 -8.30 -2.38
CA GLU A 47 -9.44 -8.43 -3.23
C GLU A 47 -9.74 -7.16 -4.00
N SER A 48 -9.05 -6.07 -3.67
CA SER A 48 -9.32 -4.81 -4.34
C SER A 48 -8.61 -4.78 -5.69
N GLU A 49 -9.06 -3.91 -6.54
CA GLU A 49 -8.44 -3.78 -7.84
C GLU A 49 -7.07 -3.16 -7.73
N GLY A 50 -6.87 -2.31 -6.74
CA GLY A 50 -5.56 -1.73 -6.54
C GLY A 50 -4.50 -2.78 -6.33
N TRP A 51 -4.85 -3.84 -5.62
CA TRP A 51 -3.90 -4.92 -5.40
C TRP A 51 -3.55 -5.60 -6.71
N LYS A 52 -4.54 -5.82 -7.55
CA LYS A 52 -4.27 -6.48 -8.82
C LYS A 52 -3.36 -5.63 -9.68
N THR A 53 -3.57 -4.34 -9.70
CA THR A 53 -2.71 -3.44 -10.44
C THR A 53 -1.30 -3.50 -9.87
N LEU A 54 -1.19 -3.53 -8.56
CA LEU A 54 0.10 -3.56 -7.91
C LEU A 54 0.86 -4.83 -8.29
N VAL A 55 0.17 -5.95 -8.27
CA VAL A 55 0.79 -7.21 -8.61
C VAL A 55 1.22 -7.23 -10.07
N LYS A 56 0.42 -6.61 -10.91
CA LYS A 56 0.68 -6.67 -12.33
C LYS A 56 1.73 -5.64 -12.77
N ASP A 57 1.58 -4.41 -12.32
CA ASP A 57 2.43 -3.34 -12.80
C ASP A 57 3.61 -3.03 -11.89
N TYR A 58 3.48 -3.34 -10.61
CA TYR A 58 4.51 -2.97 -9.64
C TYR A 58 4.95 -4.15 -8.80
N PRO A 59 5.36 -5.23 -9.44
CA PRO A 59 5.75 -6.41 -8.66
C PRO A 59 6.86 -6.16 -7.65
N PRO A 60 7.84 -5.29 -7.93
CA PRO A 60 8.88 -5.07 -6.92
C PRO A 60 8.34 -4.51 -5.62
N LEU A 61 7.24 -3.78 -5.66
CA LEU A 61 6.68 -3.23 -4.43
C LEU A 61 6.12 -4.32 -3.54
N LEU A 62 5.72 -5.42 -4.13
CA LEU A 62 5.18 -6.50 -3.34
C LEU A 62 6.22 -7.11 -2.44
N GLU A 63 7.46 -7.05 -2.83
CA GLU A 63 8.51 -7.63 -2.03
C GLU A 63 8.69 -6.84 -0.75
N GLN A 64 8.27 -5.59 -0.74
CA GLN A 64 8.38 -4.78 0.45
C GLN A 64 7.18 -4.96 1.36
N VAL A 65 6.09 -5.45 0.82
CA VAL A 65 4.92 -5.77 1.62
C VAL A 65 5.17 -7.13 2.24
N ASN A 66 4.49 -7.43 3.31
CA ASN A 66 4.67 -8.71 3.98
C ASN A 66 4.46 -9.85 3.00
N THR A 67 5.51 -10.55 2.67
CA THR A 67 5.42 -11.58 1.66
C THR A 67 4.68 -12.80 2.14
N ASP A 68 4.51 -12.94 3.44
CA ASP A 68 3.78 -14.10 3.93
C ASP A 68 2.36 -14.10 3.43
N MET A 69 1.83 -12.96 3.03
CA MET A 69 0.46 -12.89 2.62
C MET A 69 0.21 -13.62 1.33
N TYR A 70 1.10 -13.55 0.39
CA TYR A 70 0.81 -14.15 -0.88
C TYR A 70 1.76 -15.27 -1.23
N LYS A 71 2.61 -15.60 -0.28
CA LYS A 71 3.45 -16.63 -0.57
C LYS A 71 2.82 -17.90 -0.24
N TYR A 72 2.24 -18.53 -0.46
CA TYR A 72 1.69 -19.64 -0.03
C TYR A 72 0.88 -20.18 -0.91
#